data_1e49c037978117727793414ddc014607
#
_entry.id   1e49c037978117727793414ddc014607
#
_cell.length_a   1.000
_cell.length_b   1.000
_cell.length_c   1.000
_cell.angle_alpha   90.00
_cell.angle_beta   90.00
_cell.angle_gamma   90.00
#
_symmetry.space_group_name_H-M   'P 1'
#
loop_
_entity.id
_entity.type
_entity.pdbx_description
1 polymer ?
#
loop_
_entity_poly.entity_id
_entity_poly.type
_entity_poly.pdbx_seq_one_letter_code
_entity_poly.pdbx_strand_id
1 'polypeptide(L)'
;MMEVVTGGSGSGKSAYAEQKICGLQQGTGRLYYIATMYPYGSETERKIERHRWMRGGKGFRTLEWYTGLSECIEKEFSGQEGAERLSESAILLECMSNLVANELYMEQGAGKDTVRSVTEGIRRLKEQSRNLVIVTNEVFSESVPDSVEMKNYKKVLGEINRNLAGMADQVTEVVYGIPCIWKKDADCTPGRLVESAVDHHKENTMKNYEKTGKDPERKNVHLIIGGAFQGKLQYAETLYSKICWYDGAE
;
A
#
# COMPACT_ATOMS: atom_id res chain seq x y z
N MET A 1 13.61 -4.24 5.31
CA MET A 1 12.73 -3.06 5.31
C MET A 1 11.52 -3.32 4.41
N MET A 2 10.31 -2.93 4.87
CA MET A 2 9.07 -3.06 4.08
C MET A 2 8.39 -1.69 3.93
N GLU A 3 8.08 -1.28 2.68
CA GLU A 3 7.32 -0.07 2.40
C GLU A 3 6.04 -0.39 1.62
N VAL A 4 4.92 0.20 2.03
CA VAL A 4 3.66 0.18 1.29
C VAL A 4 3.46 1.51 0.60
N VAL A 5 3.29 1.48 -0.72
CA VAL A 5 3.08 2.65 -1.57
C VAL A 5 1.66 2.63 -2.11
N THR A 6 0.87 3.64 -1.79
CA THR A 6 -0.52 3.78 -2.25
C THR A 6 -0.72 5.03 -3.10
N GLY A 7 -1.88 5.16 -3.72
CA GLY A 7 -2.31 6.32 -4.48
C GLY A 7 -3.31 5.98 -5.59
N GLY A 8 -3.96 7.00 -6.12
CA GLY A 8 -4.92 6.87 -7.21
C GLY A 8 -4.31 6.40 -8.53
N SER A 9 -5.15 6.06 -9.50
CA SER A 9 -4.71 5.73 -10.85
C SER A 9 -3.94 6.93 -11.46
N GLY A 10 -2.78 6.66 -12.07
CA GLY A 10 -1.96 7.72 -12.68
C GLY A 10 -1.22 8.65 -11.70
N SER A 11 -1.27 8.38 -10.39
CA SER A 11 -0.63 9.24 -9.37
C SER A 11 0.90 9.29 -9.42
N GLY A 12 1.56 8.39 -10.18
CA GLY A 12 3.03 8.26 -10.20
C GLY A 12 3.58 7.23 -9.21
N LYS A 13 2.72 6.52 -8.46
CA LYS A 13 3.14 5.54 -7.44
C LYS A 13 4.05 4.43 -7.95
N SER A 14 3.80 3.90 -9.17
CA SER A 14 4.64 2.84 -9.76
C SER A 14 6.06 3.34 -10.00
N ALA A 15 6.21 4.55 -10.59
CA ALA A 15 7.53 5.14 -10.83
C ALA A 15 8.28 5.41 -9.51
N TYR A 16 7.57 5.92 -8.50
CA TYR A 16 8.14 6.11 -7.16
C TYR A 16 8.60 4.78 -6.56
N ALA A 17 7.75 3.75 -6.58
CA ALA A 17 8.06 2.44 -6.00
C ALA A 17 9.25 1.76 -6.70
N GLU A 18 9.33 1.85 -8.03
CA GLU A 18 10.48 1.36 -8.80
C GLU A 18 11.77 2.10 -8.43
N GLN A 19 11.74 3.43 -8.37
CA GLN A 19 12.90 4.23 -7.97
C GLN A 19 13.34 3.89 -6.54
N LYS A 20 12.38 3.75 -5.63
CA LYS A 20 12.64 3.42 -4.23
C LYS A 20 13.33 2.07 -4.08
N ILE A 21 12.80 1.01 -4.70
CA ILE A 21 13.38 -0.33 -4.56
C ILE A 21 14.74 -0.44 -5.23
N CYS A 22 14.94 0.23 -6.37
CA CYS A 22 16.26 0.31 -7.01
C CYS A 22 17.29 0.99 -6.11
N GLY A 23 16.88 2.07 -5.42
CA GLY A 23 17.75 2.76 -4.45
C GLY A 23 18.05 1.96 -3.18
N LEU A 24 17.17 1.02 -2.82
CA LEU A 24 17.37 0.12 -1.68
C LEU A 24 18.19 -1.12 -2.04
N GLN A 25 18.36 -1.41 -3.31
CA GLN A 25 19.22 -2.51 -3.75
C GLN A 25 20.67 -2.16 -3.44
N GLN A 26 21.34 -3.01 -2.66
CA GLN A 26 22.74 -2.88 -2.31
C GLN A 26 23.50 -4.17 -2.61
N GLY A 27 24.71 -4.03 -3.12
CA GLY A 27 25.61 -5.15 -3.36
C GLY A 27 25.18 -6.05 -4.52
N THR A 28 25.43 -7.38 -4.38
CA THR A 28 25.14 -8.40 -5.38
C THR A 28 23.71 -8.92 -5.33
N GLY A 29 22.87 -8.39 -4.43
CA GLY A 29 21.48 -8.81 -4.24
C GLY A 29 20.65 -8.66 -5.53
N ARG A 30 19.73 -9.61 -5.75
CA ARG A 30 18.87 -9.61 -6.94
C ARG A 30 17.68 -8.70 -6.76
N LEU A 31 17.28 -8.06 -7.85
CA LEU A 31 16.09 -7.21 -7.92
C LEU A 31 14.96 -7.99 -8.57
N TYR A 32 13.90 -8.27 -7.81
CA TYR A 32 12.73 -8.98 -8.29
C TYR A 32 11.53 -8.06 -8.44
N TYR A 33 10.74 -8.32 -9.48
CA TYR A 33 9.44 -7.70 -9.71
C TYR A 33 8.37 -8.79 -9.72
N ILE A 34 7.49 -8.79 -8.73
CA ILE A 34 6.34 -9.68 -8.69
C ILE A 34 5.19 -9.00 -9.43
N ALA A 35 4.89 -9.51 -10.63
CA ALA A 35 3.80 -9.06 -11.48
C ALA A 35 2.53 -9.83 -11.13
N THR A 36 1.51 -9.13 -10.67
CA THR A 36 0.23 -9.75 -10.28
C THR A 36 -0.89 -9.50 -11.28
N MET A 37 -0.65 -8.69 -12.33
CA MET A 37 -1.64 -8.39 -13.35
C MET A 37 -1.77 -9.54 -14.32
N TYR A 38 -2.91 -10.24 -14.29
CA TYR A 38 -3.21 -11.31 -15.24
C TYR A 38 -3.59 -10.72 -16.61
N PRO A 39 -3.12 -11.27 -17.73
CA PRO A 39 -3.36 -10.74 -19.08
C PRO A 39 -4.78 -11.05 -19.58
N TYR A 40 -5.77 -10.31 -19.09
CA TYR A 40 -7.15 -10.37 -19.60
C TYR A 40 -7.35 -9.40 -20.77
N GLY A 41 -7.21 -9.88 -22.01
CA GLY A 41 -7.49 -9.12 -23.21
C GLY A 41 -6.51 -7.96 -23.48
N SER A 42 -6.71 -7.31 -24.63
CA SER A 42 -5.75 -6.36 -25.22
C SER A 42 -5.46 -5.11 -24.38
N GLU A 43 -6.40 -4.65 -23.57
CA GLU A 43 -6.17 -3.47 -22.70
C GLU A 43 -5.19 -3.81 -21.58
N THR A 44 -5.37 -4.96 -20.93
CA THR A 44 -4.48 -5.43 -19.87
C THR A 44 -3.10 -5.74 -20.41
N GLU A 45 -3.01 -6.35 -21.59
CA GLU A 45 -1.75 -6.62 -22.29
C GLU A 45 -0.96 -5.33 -22.56
N ARG A 46 -1.62 -4.27 -23.06
CA ARG A 46 -0.98 -2.94 -23.24
C ARG A 46 -0.45 -2.35 -21.93
N LYS A 47 -1.20 -2.51 -20.83
CA LYS A 47 -0.73 -2.07 -19.52
C LYS A 47 0.50 -2.86 -19.07
N ILE A 48 0.51 -4.18 -19.25
CA ILE A 48 1.65 -5.06 -18.95
C ILE A 48 2.86 -4.68 -19.79
N GLU A 49 2.71 -4.45 -21.09
CA GLU A 49 3.79 -4.02 -21.98
C GLU A 49 4.37 -2.68 -21.57
N ARG A 50 3.51 -1.71 -21.22
CA ARG A 50 3.95 -0.40 -20.70
C ARG A 50 4.79 -0.57 -19.43
N HIS A 51 4.35 -1.39 -18.47
CA HIS A 51 5.10 -1.67 -17.25
C HIS A 51 6.42 -2.40 -17.54
N ARG A 52 6.45 -3.34 -18.49
CA ARG A 52 7.68 -3.99 -18.92
C ARG A 52 8.66 -2.99 -19.53
N TRP A 53 8.16 -2.10 -20.40
CA TRP A 53 8.98 -1.04 -21.01
C TRP A 53 9.58 -0.09 -19.96
N MET A 54 8.79 0.35 -18.97
CA MET A 54 9.25 1.23 -17.89
C MET A 54 10.37 0.59 -17.05
N ARG A 55 10.35 -0.72 -16.89
CA ARG A 55 11.37 -1.49 -16.16
C ARG A 55 12.58 -1.87 -17.01
N GLY A 56 12.52 -1.66 -18.30
CA GLY A 56 13.62 -1.97 -19.24
C GLY A 56 14.93 -1.35 -18.76
N GLY A 57 15.99 -2.16 -18.70
CA GLY A 57 17.33 -1.68 -18.29
C GLY A 57 17.56 -1.50 -16.79
N LYS A 58 16.54 -1.70 -15.92
CA LYS A 58 16.69 -1.55 -14.46
C LYS A 58 17.16 -2.82 -13.73
N GLY A 59 17.36 -3.92 -14.45
CA GLY A 59 17.87 -5.18 -13.88
C GLY A 59 16.86 -6.03 -13.12
N PHE A 60 15.56 -5.77 -13.27
CA PHE A 60 14.52 -6.60 -12.67
C PHE A 60 14.44 -7.99 -13.30
N ARG A 61 14.40 -9.02 -12.44
CA ARG A 61 13.88 -10.34 -12.81
C ARG A 61 12.39 -10.35 -12.48
N THR A 62 11.54 -10.51 -13.51
CA THR A 62 10.09 -10.54 -13.35
C THR A 62 9.63 -11.95 -12.97
N LEU A 63 8.79 -12.04 -11.93
CA LEU A 63 8.07 -13.22 -11.48
C LEU A 63 6.58 -12.95 -11.68
N GLU A 64 5.92 -13.77 -12.51
CA GLU A 64 4.48 -13.64 -12.79
C GLU A 64 3.69 -14.50 -11.81
N TRP A 65 3.27 -13.89 -10.70
CA TRP A 65 2.56 -14.54 -9.59
C TRP A 65 1.17 -13.94 -9.45
N TYR A 66 0.18 -14.66 -9.91
CA TYR A 66 -1.19 -14.15 -9.97
C TYR A 66 -2.01 -14.51 -8.74
N THR A 67 -1.72 -15.65 -8.10
CA THR A 67 -2.35 -16.18 -6.88
C THR A 67 -1.32 -16.98 -6.07
N GLY A 68 -1.66 -17.40 -4.85
CA GLY A 68 -0.86 -18.37 -4.08
C GLY A 68 0.56 -17.89 -3.76
N LEU A 69 0.72 -16.70 -3.17
CA LEU A 69 2.07 -16.15 -2.88
C LEU A 69 2.96 -17.11 -2.11
N SER A 70 2.42 -17.82 -1.11
CA SER A 70 3.20 -18.75 -0.27
C SER A 70 3.77 -19.89 -1.08
N GLU A 71 2.97 -20.50 -1.94
CA GLU A 71 3.34 -21.60 -2.83
C GLU A 71 4.33 -21.12 -3.89
N CYS A 72 4.13 -19.92 -4.42
CA CYS A 72 5.06 -19.29 -5.38
C CYS A 72 6.44 -19.05 -4.76
N ILE A 73 6.50 -18.57 -3.52
CA ILE A 73 7.75 -18.38 -2.76
C ILE A 73 8.46 -19.72 -2.59
N GLU A 74 7.75 -20.75 -2.11
CA GLU A 74 8.32 -22.07 -1.90
C GLU A 74 8.87 -22.69 -3.18
N LYS A 75 8.16 -22.53 -4.30
CA LYS A 75 8.57 -23.04 -5.60
C LYS A 75 9.80 -22.32 -6.18
N GLU A 76 9.84 -20.99 -6.12
CA GLU A 76 10.91 -20.18 -6.71
C GLU A 76 12.19 -20.17 -5.88
N PHE A 77 12.04 -20.21 -4.55
CA PHE A 77 13.14 -20.07 -3.59
C PHE A 77 13.33 -21.32 -2.74
N SER A 78 13.11 -22.51 -3.34
CA SER A 78 13.32 -23.78 -2.66
C SER A 78 14.80 -24.03 -2.34
N GLY A 79 15.04 -24.76 -1.23
CA GLY A 79 16.38 -25.15 -0.79
C GLY A 79 17.22 -24.00 -0.21
N GLN A 80 18.44 -24.33 0.25
CA GLN A 80 19.32 -23.37 0.91
C GLN A 80 19.74 -22.22 -0.02
N GLU A 81 20.14 -22.54 -1.24
CA GLU A 81 20.55 -21.54 -2.24
C GLU A 81 19.38 -20.59 -2.57
N GLY A 82 18.15 -21.12 -2.66
CA GLY A 82 16.95 -20.32 -2.87
C GLY A 82 16.70 -19.35 -1.73
N ALA A 83 16.77 -19.82 -0.48
CA ALA A 83 16.62 -19.01 0.72
C ALA A 83 17.68 -17.92 0.83
N GLU A 84 18.94 -18.21 0.53
CA GLU A 84 20.03 -17.23 0.49
C GLU A 84 19.79 -16.17 -0.57
N ARG A 85 19.35 -16.55 -1.78
CA ARG A 85 18.99 -15.59 -2.85
C ARG A 85 17.86 -14.67 -2.41
N LEU A 86 16.85 -15.19 -1.72
CA LEU A 86 15.72 -14.39 -1.24
C LEU A 86 16.13 -13.41 -0.15
N SER A 87 16.97 -13.85 0.82
CA SER A 87 17.42 -13.03 1.94
C SER A 87 18.25 -11.81 1.52
N GLU A 88 18.90 -11.87 0.37
CA GLU A 88 19.66 -10.74 -0.20
C GLU A 88 18.87 -9.90 -1.19
N SER A 89 17.62 -10.28 -1.49
CA SER A 89 16.81 -9.67 -2.55
C SER A 89 16.13 -8.40 -2.14
N ALA A 90 15.98 -7.49 -3.13
CA ALA A 90 15.05 -6.38 -3.11
C ALA A 90 13.86 -6.73 -4.03
N ILE A 91 12.65 -6.66 -3.49
CA ILE A 91 11.43 -7.12 -4.15
C ILE A 91 10.42 -5.97 -4.30
N LEU A 92 9.91 -5.78 -5.50
CA LEU A 92 8.75 -4.93 -5.78
C LEU A 92 7.56 -5.79 -6.17
N LEU A 93 6.46 -5.68 -5.41
CA LEU A 93 5.17 -6.31 -5.76
C LEU A 93 4.22 -5.27 -6.35
N GLU A 94 3.77 -5.48 -7.59
CA GLU A 94 2.83 -4.60 -8.29
C GLU A 94 1.75 -5.39 -9.02
N CYS A 95 0.51 -5.28 -8.56
CA CYS A 95 0.03 -4.53 -7.41
C CYS A 95 -0.90 -5.39 -6.54
N MET A 96 -1.07 -4.96 -5.30
CA MET A 96 -1.92 -5.67 -4.34
C MET A 96 -3.38 -5.76 -4.80
N SER A 97 -3.91 -4.71 -5.44
CA SER A 97 -5.29 -4.71 -5.94
C SER A 97 -5.56 -5.81 -6.98
N ASN A 98 -4.62 -6.06 -7.90
CA ASN A 98 -4.75 -7.18 -8.84
C ASN A 98 -4.65 -8.52 -8.14
N LEU A 99 -3.69 -8.68 -7.23
CA LEU A 99 -3.53 -9.92 -6.46
C LEU A 99 -4.81 -10.27 -5.70
N VAL A 100 -5.40 -9.30 -5.00
CA VAL A 100 -6.65 -9.50 -4.24
C VAL A 100 -7.82 -9.86 -5.15
N ALA A 101 -7.93 -9.23 -6.32
CA ALA A 101 -8.95 -9.59 -7.30
C ALA A 101 -8.76 -11.02 -7.81
N ASN A 102 -7.53 -11.41 -8.12
CA ASN A 102 -7.21 -12.75 -8.57
C ASN A 102 -7.52 -13.79 -7.48
N GLU A 103 -7.10 -13.56 -6.25
CA GLU A 103 -7.35 -14.47 -5.12
C GLU A 103 -8.84 -14.62 -4.81
N LEU A 104 -9.66 -13.57 -5.00
CA LEU A 104 -11.10 -13.63 -4.78
C LEU A 104 -11.86 -14.35 -5.89
N TYR A 105 -11.44 -14.21 -7.16
CA TYR A 105 -12.29 -14.50 -8.29
C TYR A 105 -11.73 -15.52 -9.28
N MET A 106 -10.44 -15.87 -9.22
CA MET A 106 -9.89 -16.96 -10.01
C MET A 106 -10.18 -18.32 -9.36
N GLU A 107 -10.33 -19.35 -10.17
CA GLU A 107 -10.59 -20.72 -9.73
C GLU A 107 -9.51 -21.24 -8.75
N GLN A 108 -8.25 -20.92 -9.01
CA GLN A 108 -7.10 -21.27 -8.15
C GLN A 108 -6.82 -20.29 -7.03
N GLY A 109 -7.64 -19.26 -6.86
CA GLY A 109 -7.50 -18.27 -5.81
C GLY A 109 -8.02 -18.76 -4.46
N ALA A 110 -7.66 -18.07 -3.39
CA ALA A 110 -8.02 -18.45 -2.02
C ALA A 110 -9.50 -18.20 -1.65
N GLY A 111 -10.26 -17.47 -2.49
CA GLY A 111 -11.68 -17.21 -2.28
C GLY A 111 -11.96 -16.55 -0.91
N LYS A 112 -12.67 -17.23 -0.01
CA LYS A 112 -13.02 -16.71 1.32
C LYS A 112 -11.79 -16.51 2.24
N ASP A 113 -10.71 -17.21 1.98
CA ASP A 113 -9.46 -17.16 2.74
C ASP A 113 -8.48 -16.12 2.24
N THR A 114 -8.86 -15.28 1.27
CA THR A 114 -7.99 -14.31 0.59
C THR A 114 -7.22 -13.40 1.58
N VAL A 115 -7.88 -12.86 2.60
CA VAL A 115 -7.20 -11.99 3.59
C VAL A 115 -6.06 -12.75 4.27
N ARG A 116 -6.33 -13.97 4.73
CA ARG A 116 -5.33 -14.80 5.42
C ARG A 116 -4.20 -15.20 4.48
N SER A 117 -4.53 -15.71 3.29
CA SER A 117 -3.55 -16.18 2.30
C SER A 117 -2.60 -15.07 1.87
N VAL A 118 -3.14 -13.92 1.47
CA VAL A 118 -2.34 -12.76 1.04
C VAL A 118 -1.50 -12.21 2.18
N THR A 119 -2.08 -12.02 3.36
CA THR A 119 -1.36 -11.47 4.52
C THR A 119 -0.20 -12.39 4.92
N GLU A 120 -0.41 -13.70 4.93
CA GLU A 120 0.64 -14.68 5.23
C GLU A 120 1.75 -14.69 4.18
N GLY A 121 1.39 -14.68 2.88
CA GLY A 121 2.37 -14.60 1.80
C GLY A 121 3.25 -13.35 1.89
N ILE A 122 2.66 -12.19 2.19
CA ILE A 122 3.41 -10.94 2.39
C ILE A 122 4.29 -11.00 3.63
N ARG A 123 3.78 -11.58 4.75
CA ARG A 123 4.59 -11.75 5.96
C ARG A 123 5.84 -12.58 5.67
N ARG A 124 5.71 -13.69 4.93
CA ARG A 124 6.86 -14.51 4.50
C ARG A 124 7.85 -13.72 3.62
N LEU A 125 7.36 -12.95 2.63
CA LEU A 125 8.23 -12.10 1.82
C LEU A 125 8.98 -11.08 2.68
N LYS A 126 8.30 -10.42 3.63
CA LYS A 126 8.92 -9.45 4.55
C LYS A 126 10.02 -10.09 5.40
N GLU A 127 9.76 -11.26 5.96
CA GLU A 127 10.69 -11.96 6.86
C GLU A 127 11.90 -12.54 6.13
N GLN A 128 11.72 -12.97 4.89
CA GLN A 128 12.71 -13.69 4.12
C GLN A 128 13.50 -12.81 3.14
N SER A 129 13.00 -11.63 2.77
CA SER A 129 13.70 -10.72 1.85
C SER A 129 14.37 -9.56 2.59
N ARG A 130 15.40 -8.99 1.97
CA ARG A 130 16.12 -7.84 2.52
C ARG A 130 15.27 -6.56 2.47
N ASN A 131 14.66 -6.31 1.31
CA ASN A 131 13.81 -5.15 1.09
C ASN A 131 12.56 -5.55 0.31
N LEU A 132 11.41 -5.03 0.73
CA LEU A 132 10.11 -5.28 0.10
C LEU A 132 9.37 -3.96 -0.09
N VAL A 133 9.02 -3.63 -1.33
CA VAL A 133 8.12 -2.51 -1.66
C VAL A 133 6.86 -3.08 -2.27
N ILE A 134 5.71 -2.68 -1.76
CA ILE A 134 4.39 -3.15 -2.21
C ILE A 134 3.59 -1.97 -2.72
N VAL A 135 3.11 -2.07 -3.96
CA VAL A 135 2.18 -1.08 -4.54
C VAL A 135 0.75 -1.54 -4.33
N THR A 136 -0.07 -0.66 -3.80
CA THR A 136 -1.53 -0.83 -3.74
C THR A 136 -2.26 0.37 -4.35
N ASN A 137 -3.52 0.18 -4.76
CA ASN A 137 -4.31 1.26 -5.35
C ASN A 137 -5.30 1.80 -4.31
N GLU A 138 -5.48 3.12 -4.35
CA GLU A 138 -6.62 3.79 -3.75
C GLU A 138 -7.81 3.65 -4.71
N VAL A 139 -8.81 2.85 -4.32
CA VAL A 139 -10.02 2.56 -5.10
C VAL A 139 -11.30 2.87 -4.32
N PHE A 140 -11.15 3.49 -3.14
CA PHE A 140 -12.25 3.67 -2.19
C PHE A 140 -12.99 4.99 -2.40
N SER A 141 -12.40 5.94 -3.14
CA SER A 141 -12.95 7.29 -3.39
C SER A 141 -13.87 7.38 -4.61
N GLU A 142 -14.08 6.26 -5.31
CA GLU A 142 -14.96 6.24 -6.47
C GLU A 142 -16.43 6.39 -6.05
N SER A 143 -17.12 7.38 -6.66
CA SER A 143 -18.50 7.77 -6.35
C SER A 143 -19.58 6.98 -7.09
N VAL A 144 -19.20 5.98 -7.90
CA VAL A 144 -20.19 5.14 -8.61
C VAL A 144 -20.74 4.08 -7.63
N PRO A 145 -22.07 3.81 -7.64
CA PRO A 145 -22.64 2.77 -6.81
C PRO A 145 -21.97 1.42 -7.04
N ASP A 146 -21.41 0.83 -6.01
CA ASP A 146 -20.72 -0.44 -6.08
C ASP A 146 -21.70 -1.61 -6.22
N SER A 147 -21.39 -2.56 -7.11
CA SER A 147 -22.03 -3.88 -7.10
C SER A 147 -21.70 -4.63 -5.79
N VAL A 148 -22.40 -5.73 -5.52
CA VAL A 148 -22.12 -6.57 -4.34
C VAL A 148 -20.68 -7.09 -4.37
N GLU A 149 -20.21 -7.50 -5.54
CA GLU A 149 -18.85 -8.00 -5.76
C GLU A 149 -17.82 -6.89 -5.51
N MET A 150 -18.08 -5.66 -6.00
CA MET A 150 -17.18 -4.52 -5.78
C MET A 150 -17.12 -4.12 -4.31
N LYS A 151 -18.25 -4.15 -3.59
CA LYS A 151 -18.27 -3.91 -2.13
C LYS A 151 -17.45 -4.96 -1.39
N ASN A 152 -17.59 -6.24 -1.76
CA ASN A 152 -16.79 -7.32 -1.17
C ASN A 152 -15.30 -7.14 -1.46
N TYR A 153 -14.95 -6.87 -2.72
CA TYR A 153 -13.56 -6.60 -3.12
C TYR A 153 -12.96 -5.41 -2.33
N LYS A 154 -13.63 -4.27 -2.28
CA LYS A 154 -13.17 -3.10 -1.52
C LYS A 154 -13.01 -3.42 -0.04
N LYS A 155 -13.94 -4.15 0.57
CA LYS A 155 -13.85 -4.59 1.96
C LYS A 155 -12.60 -5.44 2.21
N VAL A 156 -12.36 -6.46 1.39
CA VAL A 156 -11.21 -7.37 1.50
C VAL A 156 -9.90 -6.61 1.27
N LEU A 157 -9.81 -5.81 0.20
CA LEU A 157 -8.63 -4.99 -0.07
C LEU A 157 -8.33 -3.99 1.06
N GLY A 158 -9.38 -3.35 1.61
CA GLY A 158 -9.23 -2.42 2.73
C GLY A 158 -8.71 -3.11 4.00
N GLU A 159 -9.16 -4.34 4.28
CA GLU A 159 -8.66 -5.14 5.40
C GLU A 159 -7.19 -5.54 5.18
N ILE A 160 -6.84 -6.01 3.99
CA ILE A 160 -5.46 -6.33 3.64
C ILE A 160 -4.57 -5.08 3.74
N ASN A 161 -4.98 -3.94 3.19
CA ASN A 161 -4.21 -2.70 3.27
C ASN A 161 -3.94 -2.26 4.71
N ARG A 162 -4.91 -2.44 5.64
CA ARG A 162 -4.68 -2.18 7.08
C ARG A 162 -3.64 -3.14 7.67
N ASN A 163 -3.72 -4.43 7.34
CA ASN A 163 -2.74 -5.42 7.80
C ASN A 163 -1.34 -5.09 7.28
N LEU A 164 -1.22 -4.72 5.99
CA LEU A 164 0.03 -4.30 5.38
C LEU A 164 0.60 -3.04 6.03
N ALA A 165 -0.23 -2.03 6.27
CA ALA A 165 0.19 -0.79 6.94
C ALA A 165 0.68 -1.06 8.37
N GLY A 166 0.05 -2.02 9.09
CA GLY A 166 0.51 -2.47 10.40
C GLY A 166 1.90 -3.10 10.35
N MET A 167 2.16 -3.94 9.34
CA MET A 167 3.44 -4.63 9.16
C MET A 167 4.56 -3.76 8.56
N ALA A 168 4.21 -2.73 7.77
CA ALA A 168 5.18 -1.92 7.04
C ALA A 168 6.04 -1.06 7.97
N ASP A 169 7.30 -0.87 7.63
CA ASP A 169 8.21 0.09 8.28
C ASP A 169 7.93 1.51 7.77
N GLN A 170 7.40 1.64 6.54
CA GLN A 170 7.00 2.91 5.95
C GLN A 170 5.70 2.75 5.15
N VAL A 171 4.82 3.76 5.22
CA VAL A 171 3.64 3.89 4.37
C VAL A 171 3.69 5.24 3.68
N THR A 172 3.65 5.21 2.35
CA THR A 172 3.74 6.40 1.51
C THR A 172 2.55 6.46 0.54
N GLU A 173 1.85 7.57 0.53
CA GLU A 173 0.87 7.88 -0.51
C GLU A 173 1.50 8.77 -1.57
N VAL A 174 1.29 8.46 -2.84
CA VAL A 174 1.77 9.29 -3.94
C VAL A 174 0.60 10.04 -4.56
N VAL A 175 0.65 11.37 -4.46
CA VAL A 175 -0.37 12.28 -4.99
C VAL A 175 0.29 13.20 -6.00
N TYR A 176 -0.14 13.14 -7.27
CA TYR A 176 0.43 13.94 -8.36
C TYR A 176 1.97 13.85 -8.49
N GLY A 177 2.53 12.66 -8.26
CA GLY A 177 3.98 12.43 -8.29
C GLY A 177 4.72 12.82 -7.01
N ILE A 178 4.02 13.39 -6.03
CA ILE A 178 4.60 13.84 -4.75
C ILE A 178 4.38 12.74 -3.70
N PRO A 179 5.46 12.18 -3.10
CA PRO A 179 5.33 11.19 -2.02
C PRO A 179 4.97 11.88 -0.69
N CYS A 180 3.88 11.46 -0.09
CA CYS A 180 3.42 11.86 1.23
C CYS A 180 3.64 10.70 2.21
N ILE A 181 4.55 10.84 3.16
CA ILE A 181 4.88 9.77 4.11
C ILE A 181 3.90 9.85 5.29
N TRP A 182 3.09 8.79 5.46
CA TRP A 182 2.12 8.65 6.54
C TRP A 182 2.66 7.89 7.76
N LYS A 183 3.58 6.96 7.53
CA LYS A 183 4.27 6.18 8.56
C LYS A 183 5.74 6.04 8.17
N LYS A 184 6.64 6.24 9.12
CA LYS A 184 8.08 6.01 8.96
C LYS A 184 8.64 5.45 10.27
N ASP A 185 9.31 4.29 10.18
CA ASP A 185 9.98 3.54 11.25
C ASP A 185 9.10 3.09 12.43
N ALA A 186 9.66 2.23 13.27
CA ALA A 186 9.01 1.52 14.35
C ALA A 186 8.57 2.38 15.56
N ASP A 187 8.57 3.70 15.48
CA ASP A 187 8.07 4.58 16.54
C ASP A 187 6.53 4.62 16.64
N CYS A 188 5.87 3.73 15.91
CA CYS A 188 4.41 3.64 15.93
C CYS A 188 3.91 2.71 17.03
N THR A 189 3.85 3.21 18.27
CA THR A 189 2.85 2.76 19.23
C THR A 189 1.46 3.08 18.67
N PRO A 190 0.47 2.16 18.77
CA PRO A 190 -0.91 2.45 18.37
C PRO A 190 -1.39 3.73 19.08
N GLY A 191 -1.74 4.77 18.34
CA GLY A 191 -2.14 6.07 18.87
C GLY A 191 -1.21 7.24 18.56
N ARG A 192 0.05 7.01 18.12
CA ARG A 192 1.01 8.07 17.81
C ARG A 192 1.14 8.40 16.31
N LEU A 193 0.37 7.70 15.47
CA LEU A 193 0.44 7.79 14.01
C LEU A 193 0.08 9.18 13.42
N VAL A 194 -0.43 10.10 14.23
CA VAL A 194 -1.00 11.35 13.74
C VAL A 194 -0.26 12.60 14.23
N GLU A 195 0.46 12.53 15.35
CA GLU A 195 1.20 13.70 15.82
C GLU A 195 2.38 14.07 14.91
N SER A 196 3.05 13.10 14.28
CA SER A 196 4.18 13.38 13.38
C SER A 196 3.78 13.96 12.01
N ALA A 197 2.62 13.58 11.48
CA ALA A 197 2.13 14.13 10.22
C ALA A 197 1.60 15.56 10.36
N VAL A 198 1.09 15.92 11.55
CA VAL A 198 0.60 17.27 11.85
C VAL A 198 1.76 18.24 12.11
N ASP A 199 2.87 17.78 12.70
CA ASP A 199 3.99 18.68 13.02
C ASP A 199 4.82 19.08 11.78
N HIS A 200 4.97 18.22 10.77
CA HIS A 200 5.65 18.63 9.52
C HIS A 200 4.85 19.65 8.69
N HIS A 201 3.52 19.71 8.85
CA HIS A 201 2.72 20.76 8.19
C HIS A 201 2.73 22.08 9.00
N LYS A 202 2.98 22.02 10.30
CA LYS A 202 3.07 23.23 11.14
C LYS A 202 4.35 24.05 10.91
N GLU A 203 5.48 23.41 10.63
CA GLU A 203 6.74 24.16 10.44
C GLU A 203 6.79 24.97 9.14
N ASN A 204 6.12 24.54 8.07
CA ASN A 204 6.12 25.29 6.80
C ASN A 204 5.01 26.32 6.66
N THR A 205 3.94 26.23 7.47
CA THR A 205 2.81 27.19 7.41
C THR A 205 2.90 28.29 8.47
N MET A 206 3.70 28.11 9.51
CA MET A 206 3.77 29.09 10.64
C MET A 206 4.79 30.21 10.46
N LYS A 207 5.59 30.23 9.41
CA LYS A 207 6.53 31.36 9.19
C LYS A 207 5.88 32.67 8.74
N ASN A 208 4.58 32.71 8.46
CA ASN A 208 3.90 33.92 7.95
C ASN A 208 2.74 34.45 8.80
N TYR A 209 2.47 33.89 9.99
CA TYR A 209 1.38 34.40 10.87
C TYR A 209 1.82 34.51 12.32
N GLU A 210 2.83 35.33 12.61
CA GLU A 210 3.00 35.90 13.94
C GLU A 210 2.51 37.33 13.90
N LYS A 211 1.43 37.55 14.64
CA LYS A 211 0.88 38.68 15.37
C LYS A 211 -0.55 38.98 15.03
N THR A 212 -1.44 38.47 15.89
CA THR A 212 -2.48 39.29 16.52
C THR A 212 -3.32 38.42 17.48
N GLY A 213 -3.42 38.84 18.74
CA GLY A 213 -4.58 38.66 19.63
C GLY A 213 -4.82 37.27 20.20
N LYS A 214 -4.64 37.08 21.50
CA LYS A 214 -5.18 35.97 22.28
C LYS A 214 -6.69 35.86 22.08
N ASP A 215 -7.14 34.81 21.38
CA ASP A 215 -8.53 34.39 21.34
C ASP A 215 -8.69 33.14 22.23
N PRO A 216 -9.40 33.24 23.38
CA PRO A 216 -9.50 32.13 24.35
C PRO A 216 -10.45 30.98 23.93
N GLU A 217 -11.06 30.98 22.75
CA GLU A 217 -12.02 29.98 22.30
C GLU A 217 -11.68 29.34 20.95
N ARG A 218 -10.42 29.05 20.63
CA ARG A 218 -10.13 28.23 19.46
C ARG A 218 -10.64 26.81 19.69
N LYS A 219 -11.84 26.52 19.23
CA LYS A 219 -12.32 25.16 19.05
C LYS A 219 -11.40 24.47 18.05
N ASN A 220 -10.74 23.40 18.46
CA ASN A 220 -9.97 22.56 17.53
C ASN A 220 -10.94 21.88 16.58
N VAL A 221 -10.84 22.20 15.29
CA VAL A 221 -11.60 21.53 14.22
C VAL A 221 -10.67 20.55 13.57
N HIS A 222 -11.03 19.28 13.61
CA HIS A 222 -10.29 18.21 12.95
C HIS A 222 -11.07 17.75 11.71
N LEU A 223 -10.41 17.78 10.54
CA LEU A 223 -10.94 17.22 9.30
C LEU A 223 -10.28 15.85 9.08
N ILE A 224 -11.07 14.78 9.12
CA ILE A 224 -10.61 13.41 8.88
C ILE A 224 -11.07 13.01 7.49
N ILE A 225 -10.10 12.86 6.56
CA ILE A 225 -10.36 12.53 5.16
C ILE A 225 -9.86 11.11 4.89
N GLY A 226 -10.59 10.38 4.03
CA GLY A 226 -10.20 9.03 3.61
C GLY A 226 -11.30 8.39 2.77
N GLY A 227 -10.94 7.40 1.96
CA GLY A 227 -11.88 6.59 1.21
C GLY A 227 -12.70 5.65 2.11
N ALA A 228 -13.68 4.97 1.53
CA ALA A 228 -14.46 3.95 2.22
C ALA A 228 -13.54 2.85 2.81
N PHE A 229 -13.93 2.27 3.94
CA PHE A 229 -13.24 1.16 4.62
C PHE A 229 -11.80 1.46 5.13
N GLN A 230 -11.37 2.71 5.17
CA GLN A 230 -10.04 3.10 5.67
C GLN A 230 -9.97 3.32 7.20
N GLY A 231 -11.03 3.01 7.93
CA GLY A 231 -11.02 3.07 9.39
C GLY A 231 -11.15 4.48 9.98
N LYS A 232 -11.50 5.51 9.17
CA LYS A 232 -11.63 6.89 9.66
C LYS A 232 -12.66 7.08 10.76
N LEU A 233 -13.72 6.26 10.77
CA LEU A 233 -14.74 6.28 11.81
C LEU A 233 -14.17 5.84 13.16
N GLN A 234 -13.51 4.67 13.19
CA GLN A 234 -12.86 4.17 14.39
C GLN A 234 -11.79 5.15 14.90
N TYR A 235 -11.06 5.78 13.98
CA TYR A 235 -10.09 6.80 14.34
C TYR A 235 -10.74 8.03 14.98
N ALA A 236 -11.84 8.55 14.42
CA ALA A 236 -12.58 9.66 15.03
C ALA A 236 -13.09 9.31 16.44
N GLU A 237 -13.56 8.08 16.67
CA GLU A 237 -13.99 7.58 17.98
C GLU A 237 -12.85 7.55 19.02
N THR A 238 -11.60 7.40 18.58
CA THR A 238 -10.44 7.49 19.49
C THR A 238 -10.13 8.91 19.92
N LEU A 239 -10.50 9.92 19.13
CA LEU A 239 -10.23 11.33 19.41
C LEU A 239 -11.30 11.99 20.29
N TYR A 240 -12.51 11.48 20.27
CA TYR A 240 -13.67 12.13 20.88
C TYR A 240 -14.52 11.13 21.67
N SER A 241 -14.85 11.48 22.91
CA SER A 241 -15.70 10.65 23.77
C SER A 241 -17.20 10.73 23.45
N LYS A 242 -17.62 11.75 22.71
CA LYS A 242 -19.01 11.93 22.22
C LYS A 242 -18.94 12.46 20.79
N ILE A 243 -19.49 11.70 19.85
CA ILE A 243 -19.52 12.05 18.43
C ILE A 243 -20.98 12.07 17.99
N CYS A 244 -21.39 13.18 17.35
CA CYS A 244 -22.64 13.25 16.60
C CYS A 244 -22.30 13.06 15.13
N TRP A 245 -22.85 12.04 14.49
CA TRP A 245 -22.65 11.75 13.08
C TRP A 245 -23.74 12.41 12.24
N TYR A 246 -23.32 13.05 11.16
CA TYR A 246 -24.19 13.51 10.11
C TYR A 246 -23.74 12.82 8.83
N ASP A 247 -24.57 11.93 8.29
CA ASP A 247 -24.34 11.36 6.98
C ASP A 247 -24.93 12.32 5.95
N GLY A 248 -24.10 12.88 5.08
CA GLY A 248 -24.51 13.83 4.04
C GLY A 248 -25.17 13.17 2.82
N ALA A 249 -25.66 11.94 2.97
CA ALA A 249 -26.36 11.21 1.92
C ALA A 249 -27.88 11.44 2.05
N GLU A 250 -28.33 12.68 1.84
CA GLU A 250 -29.70 13.00 1.43
C GLU A 250 -29.66 13.91 0.18
#